data_c6764dbf80526cfde8ff88be7f73a5b7
#
_entry.id   c6764dbf80526cfde8ff88be7f73a5b7
#
_cell.length_a   1.000
_cell.length_b   1.000
_cell.length_c   1.000
_cell.angle_alpha   90.00
_cell.angle_beta   90.00
_cell.angle_gamma   90.00
#
_symmetry.space_group_name_H-M   'P 1'
#
loop_
_entity.id
_entity.type
_entity.pdbx_description
1 polymer ?
#
loop_
_entity_poly.entity_id
_entity_poly.type
_entity_poly.pdbx_seq_one_letter_code
_entity_poly.pdbx_strand_id
1 'polypeptide(L)'
;FDAYLKPYFLEAYRPVRKGDLFLVRGGMRSVEFKVIETDPAEYCVVAPDTEIFCEGEPVKRGDEERLDDVGYDDVGGVRKQMAQIRELVELPLRHPQLFKSIGVKPPKGILLYGPPGSGKTLIARAVANETGAFFFCINGPEIMSKLAGESESNLRKAFEEAEKNAPSIIFIDEIDSIAPKREKTNGEVERRIVSQLLTLMDGLKSRAHVIVMGATNRPNSIDPALRRFGRFDREIDIGVPDEIGRLEVLRIHTKNMKLAEDVDLERISKDTHGYVGADLAALCTEAALQCIREKMDVIDLEDDSIDAEILNSMAVTNEHFHTALGNSNPSALRETVVEVPNVSWNDIGGLENVKRELQETVQYPVEHPAEFEIIGMSPSKGVLFYGPPGCGKTLLAKAIAN
;
A
#
# COMPACT_ATOMS: atom_id res chain seq x y z
N PHE A 1 29.46 -15.37 14.57
CA PHE A 1 30.75 -15.09 13.94
C PHE A 1 31.08 -16.13 12.87
N ASP A 2 31.16 -17.41 13.21
CA ASP A 2 31.64 -18.48 12.31
C ASP A 2 30.74 -18.73 11.08
N ALA A 3 29.42 -18.53 11.23
CA ALA A 3 28.47 -18.81 10.16
C ALA A 3 28.36 -17.67 9.11
N TYR A 4 28.62 -16.43 9.49
CA TYR A 4 28.39 -15.26 8.66
C TYR A 4 29.65 -14.42 8.39
N LEU A 5 30.34 -13.96 9.44
CA LEU A 5 31.48 -13.06 9.28
C LEU A 5 32.73 -13.74 8.74
N LYS A 6 33.03 -14.93 9.23
CA LYS A 6 34.21 -15.69 8.81
C LYS A 6 34.21 -16.01 7.32
N PRO A 7 33.15 -16.57 6.72
CA PRO A 7 33.08 -16.77 5.28
C PRO A 7 33.13 -15.48 4.47
N TYR A 8 32.53 -14.40 4.98
CA TYR A 8 32.47 -13.10 4.29
C TYR A 8 33.86 -12.47 4.09
N PHE A 9 34.75 -12.62 5.08
CA PHE A 9 36.09 -12.04 5.06
C PHE A 9 37.19 -13.01 4.62
N LEU A 10 36.94 -14.33 4.57
CA LEU A 10 37.95 -15.32 4.23
C LEU A 10 38.39 -15.29 2.75
N GLU A 11 37.53 -14.92 1.83
CA GLU A 11 37.76 -15.05 0.40
C GLU A 11 38.22 -13.77 -0.30
N ALA A 12 38.22 -12.63 0.40
CA ALA A 12 38.61 -11.36 -0.21
C ALA A 12 39.13 -10.36 0.83
N TYR A 13 40.15 -9.62 0.45
CA TYR A 13 40.59 -8.43 1.18
C TYR A 13 39.51 -7.35 1.04
N ARG A 14 38.81 -7.04 2.11
CA ARG A 14 37.72 -6.04 2.11
C ARG A 14 38.12 -4.82 2.92
N PRO A 15 38.06 -3.61 2.36
CA PRO A 15 38.25 -2.39 3.11
C PRO A 15 37.06 -2.15 4.05
N VAL A 16 37.34 -1.73 5.27
CA VAL A 16 36.34 -1.35 6.28
C VAL A 16 36.74 -0.06 6.97
N ARG A 17 35.74 0.70 7.35
CA ARG A 17 35.88 1.96 8.07
C ARG A 17 34.92 1.95 9.26
N LYS A 18 35.25 2.67 10.32
CA LYS A 18 34.37 2.89 11.46
C LYS A 18 33.02 3.48 10.99
N GLY A 19 31.93 2.85 11.41
CA GLY A 19 30.57 3.24 11.05
C GLY A 19 30.02 2.58 9.78
N ASP A 20 30.83 1.81 9.05
CA ASP A 20 30.35 1.09 7.86
C ASP A 20 29.30 0.06 8.21
N LEU A 21 28.30 -0.05 7.35
CA LEU A 21 27.24 -1.05 7.39
C LEU A 21 27.42 -2.02 6.23
N PHE A 22 27.34 -3.30 6.50
CA PHE A 22 27.38 -4.33 5.47
C PHE A 22 26.44 -5.48 5.77
N LEU A 23 25.89 -6.05 4.70
CA LEU A 23 24.93 -7.15 4.75
C LEU A 23 25.63 -8.45 4.39
N VAL A 24 25.55 -9.43 5.26
CA VAL A 24 26.08 -10.78 5.01
C VAL A 24 24.90 -11.73 4.83
N ARG A 25 24.91 -12.44 3.71
CA ARG A 25 23.94 -13.48 3.39
C ARG A 25 24.52 -14.83 3.76
N GLY A 26 23.87 -15.55 4.64
CA GLY A 26 24.23 -16.89 5.05
C GLY A 26 23.01 -17.81 5.10
N GLY A 27 22.96 -18.84 4.27
CA GLY A 27 21.83 -19.75 4.22
C GLY A 27 20.51 -19.06 3.84
N MET A 28 19.50 -19.16 4.71
CA MET A 28 18.19 -18.53 4.50
C MET A 28 18.04 -17.14 5.12
N ARG A 29 19.06 -16.61 5.77
CA ARG A 29 19.00 -15.34 6.49
C ARG A 29 20.09 -14.38 6.03
N SER A 30 19.78 -13.12 6.05
CA SER A 30 20.75 -12.03 5.93
C SER A 30 20.87 -11.31 7.26
N VAL A 31 22.10 -11.02 7.66
CA VAL A 31 22.40 -10.30 8.89
C VAL A 31 23.18 -9.04 8.53
N GLU A 32 22.76 -7.93 9.10
CA GLU A 32 23.42 -6.64 8.95
C GLU A 32 24.39 -6.41 10.08
N PHE A 33 25.61 -6.00 9.74
CA PHE A 33 26.68 -5.70 10.70
C PHE A 33 27.11 -4.26 10.59
N LYS A 34 27.46 -3.67 11.72
CA LYS A 34 28.03 -2.34 11.82
C LYS A 34 29.45 -2.40 12.37
N VAL A 35 30.36 -1.71 11.72
CA VAL A 35 31.74 -1.57 12.19
C VAL A 35 31.77 -0.52 13.32
N ILE A 36 32.05 -0.95 14.54
CA ILE A 36 32.09 -0.08 15.72
C ILE A 36 33.43 0.62 15.82
N GLU A 37 34.51 -0.14 15.70
CA GLU A 37 35.87 0.37 15.84
C GLU A 37 36.83 -0.40 14.93
N THR A 38 37.85 0.29 14.44
CA THR A 38 38.93 -0.26 13.63
C THR A 38 40.28 0.19 14.15
N ASP A 39 41.29 -0.68 14.03
CA ASP A 39 42.67 -0.33 14.27
C ASP A 39 43.49 -0.71 13.02
N PRO A 40 44.02 0.24 12.28
CA PRO A 40 44.05 1.70 12.44
C PRO A 40 42.71 2.41 12.34
N ALA A 41 42.57 3.56 13.01
CA ALA A 41 41.31 4.23 13.25
C ALA A 41 40.60 4.84 12.01
N GLU A 42 41.35 5.19 10.96
CA GLU A 42 40.74 5.85 9.79
C GLU A 42 40.06 4.88 8.84
N TYR A 43 40.80 3.90 8.37
CA TYR A 43 40.32 2.79 7.56
C TYR A 43 41.33 1.65 7.59
N CYS A 44 40.86 0.44 7.40
CA CYS A 44 41.74 -0.73 7.32
C CYS A 44 41.21 -1.73 6.29
N VAL A 45 42.06 -2.69 5.92
CA VAL A 45 41.69 -3.81 5.08
C VAL A 45 41.68 -5.07 5.93
N VAL A 46 40.59 -5.80 5.90
CA VAL A 46 40.50 -7.08 6.61
C VAL A 46 41.32 -8.14 5.86
N ALA A 47 42.30 -8.68 6.50
CA ALA A 47 43.23 -9.71 5.99
C ALA A 47 43.07 -11.01 6.79
N PRO A 48 43.65 -12.14 6.35
CA PRO A 48 43.55 -13.41 7.09
C PRO A 48 44.10 -13.38 8.54
N ASP A 49 45.00 -12.48 8.82
CA ASP A 49 45.59 -12.26 10.13
C ASP A 49 44.90 -11.19 10.97
N THR A 50 43.83 -10.60 10.45
CA THR A 50 43.04 -9.61 11.18
C THR A 50 42.21 -10.29 12.27
N GLU A 51 42.30 -9.76 13.48
CA GLU A 51 41.42 -10.19 14.58
C GLU A 51 40.10 -9.44 14.52
N ILE A 52 38.99 -10.19 14.48
CA ILE A 52 37.64 -9.67 14.41
C ILE A 52 36.91 -10.00 15.70
N PHE A 53 36.50 -8.97 16.42
CA PHE A 53 35.72 -9.10 17.65
C PHE A 53 34.23 -8.86 17.35
N CYS A 54 33.42 -9.80 17.72
CA CYS A 54 31.96 -9.72 17.58
C CYS A 54 31.32 -10.13 18.91
N GLU A 55 31.41 -9.26 19.88
CA GLU A 55 30.95 -9.49 21.25
C GLU A 55 30.01 -8.35 21.69
N GLY A 56 29.06 -8.67 22.55
CA GLY A 56 28.12 -7.72 23.11
C GLY A 56 26.68 -7.83 22.62
N GLU A 57 25.87 -6.90 23.07
CA GLU A 57 24.48 -6.82 22.65
C GLU A 57 24.35 -6.23 21.23
N PRO A 58 23.30 -6.61 20.47
CA PRO A 58 23.02 -6.03 19.17
C PRO A 58 22.94 -4.50 19.25
N VAL A 59 23.63 -3.82 18.34
CA VAL A 59 23.59 -2.36 18.26
C VAL A 59 22.19 -1.92 17.85
N LYS A 60 21.58 -1.03 18.62
CA LYS A 60 20.29 -0.44 18.23
C LYS A 60 20.51 0.47 17.04
N ARG A 61 19.64 0.37 16.03
CA ARG A 61 19.64 1.29 14.89
C ARG A 61 19.40 2.72 15.41
N GLY A 62 20.25 3.64 15.00
CA GLY A 62 20.06 5.06 15.28
C GLY A 62 18.87 5.64 14.51
N ASP A 63 18.39 6.81 14.90
CA ASP A 63 17.23 7.46 14.26
C ASP A 63 17.45 7.77 12.77
N GLU A 64 18.70 7.92 12.34
CA GLU A 64 19.06 8.13 10.92
C GLU A 64 18.97 6.85 10.07
N GLU A 65 19.05 5.68 10.68
CA GLU A 65 18.99 4.37 10.00
C GLU A 65 17.55 3.84 9.89
N ARG A 66 16.59 4.53 10.50
CA ARG A 66 15.15 4.22 10.47
C ARG A 66 14.39 4.81 9.28
N LEU A 67 15.06 5.16 8.20
CA LEU A 67 14.41 5.69 6.99
C LEU A 67 13.40 4.73 6.36
N ASP A 68 13.51 3.43 6.66
CA ASP A 68 12.56 2.41 6.21
C ASP A 68 11.47 2.07 7.25
N ASP A 69 11.49 2.65 8.43
CA ASP A 69 10.48 2.43 9.45
C ASP A 69 9.22 3.22 9.13
N VAL A 70 8.17 2.50 8.76
CA VAL A 70 6.85 3.05 8.47
C VAL A 70 6.10 3.30 9.78
N GLY A 71 5.72 4.56 10.04
CA GLY A 71 4.88 4.94 11.16
C GLY A 71 3.48 5.38 10.73
N TYR A 72 2.64 5.76 11.69
CA TYR A 72 1.29 6.27 11.40
C TYR A 72 1.31 7.55 10.57
N ASP A 73 2.38 8.34 10.64
CA ASP A 73 2.55 9.56 9.85
C ASP A 73 2.74 9.27 8.35
N ASP A 74 3.11 8.05 7.99
CA ASP A 74 3.29 7.61 6.60
C ASP A 74 1.99 7.07 5.98
N VAL A 75 0.92 7.02 6.76
CA VAL A 75 -0.39 6.53 6.35
C VAL A 75 -1.39 7.69 6.33
N GLY A 76 -1.99 7.93 5.19
CA GLY A 76 -2.98 9.00 5.01
C GLY A 76 -4.27 8.52 4.35
N GLY A 77 -5.34 9.28 4.55
CA GLY A 77 -6.62 9.05 3.91
C GLY A 77 -7.48 7.93 4.49
N VAL A 78 -7.08 7.36 5.62
CA VAL A 78 -7.75 6.22 6.27
C VAL A 78 -7.92 6.43 7.78
N ARG A 79 -8.19 7.63 8.22
CA ARG A 79 -8.29 7.99 9.65
C ARG A 79 -9.28 7.10 10.41
N LYS A 80 -10.46 6.91 9.84
CA LYS A 80 -11.53 6.11 10.42
C LYS A 80 -11.13 4.64 10.55
N GLN A 81 -10.54 4.11 9.49
CA GLN A 81 -10.04 2.74 9.45
C GLN A 81 -8.86 2.55 10.40
N MET A 82 -7.93 3.50 10.47
CA MET A 82 -6.82 3.48 11.42
C MET A 82 -7.30 3.47 12.87
N ALA A 83 -8.32 4.25 13.20
CA ALA A 83 -8.92 4.24 14.53
C ALA A 83 -9.46 2.84 14.89
N GLN A 84 -10.16 2.19 13.97
CA GLN A 84 -10.65 0.83 14.15
C GLN A 84 -9.52 -0.19 14.31
N ILE A 85 -8.48 -0.09 13.50
CA ILE A 85 -7.33 -1.01 13.56
C ILE A 85 -6.56 -0.83 14.88
N ARG A 86 -6.35 0.39 15.31
CA ARG A 86 -5.72 0.68 16.61
C ARG A 86 -6.51 0.09 17.77
N GLU A 87 -7.81 0.20 17.74
CA GLU A 87 -8.69 -0.39 18.74
C GLU A 87 -8.63 -1.92 18.72
N LEU A 88 -8.63 -2.55 17.56
CA LEU A 88 -8.69 -4.00 17.41
C LEU A 88 -7.32 -4.70 17.50
N VAL A 89 -6.24 -4.03 17.16
CA VAL A 89 -4.88 -4.60 17.11
C VAL A 89 -3.97 -4.01 18.17
N GLU A 90 -3.80 -2.69 18.20
CA GLU A 90 -2.86 -2.03 19.10
C GLU A 90 -3.27 -2.19 20.57
N LEU A 91 -4.54 -1.98 20.86
CA LEU A 91 -5.05 -2.05 22.22
C LEU A 91 -4.90 -3.45 22.85
N PRO A 92 -5.28 -4.57 22.17
CA PRO A 92 -5.01 -5.90 22.68
C PRO A 92 -3.55 -6.27 22.86
N LEU A 93 -2.67 -5.77 21.96
CA LEU A 93 -1.25 -6.05 22.04
C LEU A 93 -0.54 -5.28 23.16
N ARG A 94 -0.92 -4.02 23.38
CA ARG A 94 -0.34 -3.18 24.43
C ARG A 94 -0.95 -3.40 25.80
N HIS A 95 -2.25 -3.59 25.87
CA HIS A 95 -3.05 -3.65 27.09
C HIS A 95 -3.97 -4.87 27.14
N PRO A 96 -3.43 -6.11 27.14
CA PRO A 96 -4.24 -7.32 27.16
C PRO A 96 -5.08 -7.45 28.42
N GLN A 97 -4.68 -6.76 29.49
CA GLN A 97 -5.38 -6.77 30.78
C GLN A 97 -6.78 -6.16 30.72
N LEU A 98 -6.99 -5.16 29.85
CA LEU A 98 -8.31 -4.55 29.67
C LEU A 98 -9.35 -5.57 29.18
N PHE A 99 -8.95 -6.41 28.23
CA PHE A 99 -9.82 -7.46 27.69
C PHE A 99 -10.10 -8.55 28.72
N LYS A 100 -9.11 -8.91 29.55
CA LYS A 100 -9.29 -9.87 30.65
C LYS A 100 -10.22 -9.36 31.74
N SER A 101 -10.12 -8.06 32.09
CA SER A 101 -10.95 -7.48 33.16
C SER A 101 -12.42 -7.41 32.79
N ILE A 102 -12.73 -7.24 31.50
CA ILE A 102 -14.10 -7.21 30.98
C ILE A 102 -14.60 -8.63 30.62
N GLY A 103 -13.69 -9.61 30.51
CA GLY A 103 -14.01 -10.98 30.12
C GLY A 103 -14.26 -11.18 28.62
N VAL A 104 -13.78 -10.25 27.78
CA VAL A 104 -13.90 -10.32 26.33
C VAL A 104 -12.59 -10.82 25.72
N LYS A 105 -12.71 -11.71 24.74
CA LYS A 105 -11.56 -12.17 23.96
C LYS A 105 -11.30 -11.20 22.80
N PRO A 106 -10.04 -10.73 22.62
CA PRO A 106 -9.70 -9.90 21.46
C PRO A 106 -9.80 -10.71 20.16
N PRO A 107 -10.05 -10.06 19.02
CA PRO A 107 -10.08 -10.74 17.73
C PRO A 107 -8.71 -11.33 17.38
N LYS A 108 -8.70 -12.52 16.81
CA LYS A 108 -7.48 -13.20 16.36
C LYS A 108 -7.07 -12.81 14.93
N GLY A 109 -8.04 -12.46 14.11
CA GLY A 109 -7.84 -12.17 12.71
C GLY A 109 -8.65 -10.97 12.23
N ILE A 110 -8.01 -10.15 11.41
CA ILE A 110 -8.59 -8.97 10.80
C ILE A 110 -8.33 -9.03 9.30
N LEU A 111 -9.38 -8.85 8.51
CA LEU A 111 -9.30 -8.81 7.06
C LEU A 111 -9.36 -7.36 6.58
N LEU A 112 -8.32 -6.92 5.89
CA LEU A 112 -8.27 -5.65 5.18
C LEU A 112 -8.63 -5.91 3.72
N TYR A 113 -9.62 -5.22 3.20
CA TYR A 113 -10.00 -5.35 1.80
C TYR A 113 -10.16 -3.99 1.13
N GLY A 114 -9.94 -3.96 -0.16
CA GLY A 114 -10.03 -2.73 -0.95
C GLY A 114 -9.27 -2.87 -2.27
N PRO A 115 -9.33 -1.85 -3.13
CA PRO A 115 -8.66 -1.88 -4.42
C PRO A 115 -7.14 -2.03 -4.26
N PRO A 116 -6.44 -2.55 -5.28
CA PRO A 116 -4.99 -2.62 -5.28
C PRO A 116 -4.37 -1.22 -5.14
N GLY A 117 -3.29 -1.11 -4.40
CA GLY A 117 -2.61 0.16 -4.16
C GLY A 117 -3.26 1.06 -3.10
N SER A 118 -4.24 0.58 -2.36
CA SER A 118 -4.90 1.33 -1.28
C SER A 118 -4.10 1.43 0.02
N GLY A 119 -2.94 0.77 0.09
CA GLY A 119 -2.03 0.86 1.24
C GLY A 119 -2.27 -0.15 2.36
N LYS A 120 -2.89 -1.28 2.09
CA LYS A 120 -3.16 -2.34 3.07
C LYS A 120 -1.90 -2.86 3.77
N THR A 121 -0.85 -3.14 3.00
CA THR A 121 0.46 -3.56 3.54
C THR A 121 1.12 -2.46 4.37
N LEU A 122 1.05 -1.23 3.90
CA LEU A 122 1.60 -0.06 4.59
C LEU A 122 0.95 0.14 5.97
N ILE A 123 -0.37 -0.02 6.04
CA ILE A 123 -1.14 0.07 7.29
C ILE A 123 -0.67 -1.01 8.28
N ALA A 124 -0.53 -2.25 7.84
CA ALA A 124 -0.08 -3.35 8.69
C ALA A 124 1.33 -3.12 9.24
N ARG A 125 2.25 -2.65 8.39
CA ARG A 125 3.60 -2.28 8.82
C ARG A 125 3.63 -1.13 9.81
N ALA A 126 2.83 -0.10 9.58
CA ALA A 126 2.73 1.04 10.48
C ALA A 126 2.24 0.62 11.87
N VAL A 127 1.22 -0.21 11.94
CA VAL A 127 0.70 -0.74 13.20
C VAL A 127 1.75 -1.60 13.92
N ALA A 128 2.45 -2.47 13.20
CA ALA A 128 3.49 -3.31 13.77
C ALA A 128 4.65 -2.47 14.34
N ASN A 129 5.09 -1.47 13.60
CA ASN A 129 6.18 -0.59 14.04
C ASN A 129 5.80 0.25 15.26
N GLU A 130 4.62 0.86 15.26
CA GLU A 130 4.13 1.68 16.38
C GLU A 130 3.84 0.87 17.65
N THR A 131 3.43 -0.38 17.53
CA THR A 131 3.20 -1.27 18.66
C THR A 131 4.46 -1.97 19.16
N GLY A 132 5.56 -1.91 18.40
CA GLY A 132 6.76 -2.69 18.66
C GLY A 132 6.59 -4.18 18.46
N ALA A 133 5.52 -4.61 17.78
CA ALA A 133 5.25 -6.00 17.48
C ALA A 133 6.18 -6.53 16.37
N PHE A 134 6.52 -7.81 16.47
CA PHE A 134 7.25 -8.51 15.42
C PHE A 134 6.35 -8.67 14.18
N PHE A 135 6.83 -8.25 13.03
CA PHE A 135 6.05 -8.27 11.78
C PHE A 135 6.49 -9.41 10.87
N PHE A 136 5.57 -10.31 10.59
CA PHE A 136 5.77 -11.44 9.68
C PHE A 136 4.93 -11.22 8.42
N CYS A 137 5.57 -11.03 7.27
CA CYS A 137 4.88 -10.85 6.00
C CYS A 137 4.89 -12.15 5.19
N ILE A 138 3.72 -12.63 4.86
CA ILE A 138 3.51 -13.81 4.01
C ILE A 138 2.87 -13.34 2.70
N ASN A 139 3.53 -13.63 1.59
CA ASN A 139 2.99 -13.35 0.26
C ASN A 139 2.25 -14.58 -0.26
N GLY A 140 0.95 -14.44 -0.50
CA GLY A 140 0.08 -15.53 -0.95
C GLY A 140 0.54 -16.20 -2.24
N PRO A 141 0.75 -15.47 -3.34
CA PRO A 141 1.24 -16.05 -4.60
C PRO A 141 2.59 -16.75 -4.47
N GLU A 142 3.50 -16.22 -3.66
CA GLU A 142 4.81 -16.84 -3.45
C GLU A 142 4.72 -18.20 -2.75
N ILE A 143 3.84 -18.32 -1.77
CA ILE A 143 3.56 -19.60 -1.11
C ILE A 143 2.97 -20.61 -2.08
N MET A 144 2.02 -20.17 -2.92
CA MET A 144 1.35 -21.05 -3.88
C MET A 144 2.26 -21.51 -5.00
N SER A 145 3.32 -20.78 -5.33
CA SER A 145 4.31 -21.14 -6.36
C SER A 145 5.26 -22.25 -5.93
N LYS A 146 5.35 -22.54 -4.63
CA LYS A 146 6.20 -23.59 -4.08
C LYS A 146 5.51 -24.96 -4.12
N LEU A 147 6.28 -26.03 -4.01
CA LEU A 147 5.75 -27.38 -3.92
C LEU A 147 4.84 -27.52 -2.68
N ALA A 148 3.76 -28.29 -2.81
CA ALA A 148 2.69 -28.40 -1.82
C ALA A 148 3.16 -28.62 -0.37
N GLY A 149 4.04 -29.58 -0.15
CA GLY A 149 4.56 -29.89 1.19
C GLY A 149 5.44 -28.80 1.78
N GLU A 150 6.16 -28.09 0.94
CA GLU A 150 7.01 -26.96 1.33
C GLU A 150 6.16 -25.75 1.77
N SER A 151 5.08 -25.47 1.06
CA SER A 151 4.15 -24.38 1.38
C SER A 151 3.48 -24.56 2.74
N GLU A 152 3.00 -25.77 3.04
CA GLU A 152 2.40 -26.10 4.34
C GLU A 152 3.43 -25.98 5.47
N SER A 153 4.66 -26.47 5.26
CA SER A 153 5.75 -26.37 6.24
C SER A 153 6.15 -24.92 6.50
N ASN A 154 6.21 -24.09 5.48
CA ASN A 154 6.57 -22.67 5.61
C ASN A 154 5.51 -21.88 6.39
N LEU A 155 4.22 -22.14 6.15
CA LEU A 155 3.14 -21.56 6.94
C LEU A 155 3.24 -21.94 8.41
N ARG A 156 3.47 -23.21 8.71
CA ARG A 156 3.63 -23.71 10.08
C ARG A 156 4.80 -23.05 10.80
N LYS A 157 5.95 -22.97 10.15
CA LYS A 157 7.14 -22.30 10.69
C LYS A 157 6.90 -20.83 10.97
N ALA A 158 6.19 -20.13 10.06
CA ALA A 158 5.86 -18.71 10.25
C ALA A 158 4.99 -18.49 11.49
N PHE A 159 3.97 -19.30 11.71
CA PHE A 159 3.12 -19.23 12.89
C PHE A 159 3.86 -19.60 14.18
N GLU A 160 4.71 -20.62 14.16
CA GLU A 160 5.55 -21.00 15.29
C GLU A 160 6.56 -19.89 15.68
N GLU A 161 7.19 -19.26 14.70
CA GLU A 161 8.12 -18.14 14.94
C GLU A 161 7.37 -16.91 15.47
N ALA A 162 6.17 -16.63 14.97
CA ALA A 162 5.34 -15.54 15.47
C ALA A 162 4.93 -15.76 16.93
N GLU A 163 4.59 -16.98 17.33
CA GLU A 163 4.30 -17.31 18.72
C GLU A 163 5.51 -17.16 19.64
N LYS A 164 6.70 -17.53 19.16
CA LYS A 164 7.96 -17.37 19.92
C LYS A 164 8.36 -15.91 20.14
N ASN A 165 8.06 -15.05 19.16
CA ASN A 165 8.42 -13.64 19.18
C ASN A 165 7.23 -12.73 19.56
N ALA A 166 6.23 -13.25 20.25
CA ALA A 166 5.08 -12.45 20.67
C ALA A 166 5.50 -11.25 21.58
N PRO A 167 4.87 -10.09 21.43
CA PRO A 167 3.73 -9.76 20.55
C PRO A 167 4.10 -9.68 19.08
N SER A 168 3.31 -10.27 18.21
CA SER A 168 3.57 -10.36 16.76
C SER A 168 2.32 -10.14 15.92
N ILE A 169 2.55 -9.66 14.71
CA ILE A 169 1.54 -9.53 13.66
C ILE A 169 1.97 -10.39 12.48
N ILE A 170 1.14 -11.34 12.09
CA ILE A 170 1.28 -12.09 10.85
C ILE A 170 0.43 -11.40 9.80
N PHE A 171 1.06 -10.85 8.79
CA PHE A 171 0.40 -10.23 7.65
C PHE A 171 0.42 -11.17 6.44
N ILE A 172 -0.75 -11.53 5.94
CA ILE A 172 -0.90 -12.39 4.75
C ILE A 172 -1.43 -11.52 3.62
N ASP A 173 -0.55 -11.19 2.67
CA ASP A 173 -0.92 -10.41 1.50
C ASP A 173 -1.53 -11.32 0.43
N GLU A 174 -2.48 -10.78 -0.31
CA GLU A 174 -3.22 -11.51 -1.36
C GLU A 174 -3.76 -12.88 -0.87
N ILE A 175 -4.44 -12.86 0.28
CA ILE A 175 -4.97 -14.06 0.92
C ILE A 175 -5.95 -14.85 0.04
N ASP A 176 -6.61 -14.19 -0.89
CA ASP A 176 -7.49 -14.80 -1.89
C ASP A 176 -6.76 -15.77 -2.83
N SER A 177 -5.46 -15.64 -3.02
CA SER A 177 -4.65 -16.60 -3.78
C SER A 177 -4.38 -17.88 -3.02
N ILE A 178 -4.28 -17.83 -1.69
CA ILE A 178 -4.07 -19.01 -0.82
C ILE A 178 -5.39 -19.73 -0.55
N ALA A 179 -6.46 -18.97 -0.35
CA ALA A 179 -7.74 -19.47 0.13
C ALA A 179 -8.92 -19.01 -0.75
N PRO A 180 -8.94 -19.38 -2.04
CA PRO A 180 -10.06 -19.07 -2.91
C PRO A 180 -11.30 -19.87 -2.53
N LYS A 181 -12.49 -19.40 -2.96
CA LYS A 181 -13.75 -20.15 -2.79
C LYS A 181 -13.62 -21.55 -3.35
N ARG A 182 -14.13 -22.53 -2.61
CA ARG A 182 -14.05 -23.96 -2.95
C ARG A 182 -14.65 -24.31 -4.31
N GLU A 183 -15.61 -23.56 -4.79
CA GLU A 183 -16.25 -23.74 -6.10
C GLU A 183 -15.31 -23.49 -7.28
N LYS A 184 -14.25 -22.69 -7.05
CA LYS A 184 -13.24 -22.33 -8.07
C LYS A 184 -11.96 -23.14 -7.96
N THR A 185 -11.82 -24.01 -6.96
CA THR A 185 -10.59 -24.77 -6.71
C THR A 185 -10.72 -26.17 -7.26
N ASN A 186 -9.96 -26.48 -8.30
CA ASN A 186 -9.82 -27.82 -8.84
C ASN A 186 -8.61 -28.58 -8.27
N GLY A 187 -7.86 -27.96 -7.35
CA GLY A 187 -6.59 -28.48 -6.83
C GLY A 187 -6.68 -29.04 -5.41
N GLU A 188 -6.17 -30.25 -5.23
CA GLU A 188 -6.00 -30.90 -3.91
C GLU A 188 -5.02 -30.12 -3.01
N VAL A 189 -4.02 -29.50 -3.62
CA VAL A 189 -2.99 -28.68 -2.97
C VAL A 189 -3.57 -27.44 -2.32
N GLU A 190 -4.41 -26.72 -3.02
CA GLU A 190 -5.07 -25.50 -2.53
C GLU A 190 -5.95 -25.79 -1.30
N ARG A 191 -6.69 -26.90 -1.33
CA ARG A 191 -7.52 -27.35 -0.22
C ARG A 191 -6.69 -27.68 1.04
N ARG A 192 -5.52 -28.28 0.86
CA ARG A 192 -4.60 -28.59 1.97
C ARG A 192 -4.04 -27.34 2.61
N ILE A 193 -3.66 -26.34 1.83
CA ILE A 193 -3.13 -25.06 2.34
C ILE A 193 -4.20 -24.31 3.10
N VAL A 194 -5.43 -24.24 2.59
CA VAL A 194 -6.58 -23.64 3.30
C VAL A 194 -6.82 -24.35 4.62
N SER A 195 -6.86 -25.69 4.62
CA SER A 195 -7.04 -26.49 5.83
C SER A 195 -5.93 -26.26 6.85
N GLN A 196 -4.69 -26.15 6.40
CA GLN A 196 -3.55 -25.86 7.25
C GLN A 196 -3.66 -24.45 7.86
N LEU A 197 -4.02 -23.45 7.08
CA LEU A 197 -4.22 -22.10 7.58
C LEU A 197 -5.32 -22.04 8.62
N LEU A 198 -6.44 -22.70 8.38
CA LEU A 198 -7.56 -22.79 9.34
C LEU A 198 -7.12 -23.44 10.66
N THR A 199 -6.39 -24.55 10.57
CA THR A 199 -5.85 -25.26 11.74
C THR A 199 -4.87 -24.40 12.53
N LEU A 200 -3.99 -23.68 11.86
CA LEU A 200 -3.02 -22.79 12.48
C LEU A 200 -3.70 -21.61 13.18
N MET A 201 -4.72 -21.01 12.55
CA MET A 201 -5.48 -19.93 13.19
C MET A 201 -6.29 -20.42 14.40
N ASP A 202 -6.93 -21.57 14.30
CA ASP A 202 -7.65 -22.17 15.41
C ASP A 202 -6.71 -22.58 16.56
N GLY A 203 -5.49 -22.98 16.23
CA GLY A 203 -4.45 -23.34 17.18
C GLY A 203 -3.78 -22.18 17.92
N LEU A 204 -3.97 -20.93 17.46
CA LEU A 204 -3.45 -19.77 18.15
C LEU A 204 -4.07 -19.63 19.53
N LYS A 205 -3.22 -19.70 20.55
CA LYS A 205 -3.64 -19.54 21.94
C LYS A 205 -4.05 -18.10 22.20
N SER A 206 -5.11 -17.89 22.95
CA SER A 206 -5.57 -16.54 23.32
C SER A 206 -4.56 -15.74 24.14
N ARG A 207 -3.53 -16.40 24.67
CA ARG A 207 -2.43 -15.80 25.44
C ARG A 207 -1.19 -15.50 24.58
N ALA A 208 -1.17 -15.92 23.33
CA ALA A 208 0.03 -15.83 22.49
C ALA A 208 0.33 -14.42 21.99
N HIS A 209 -0.59 -13.47 22.16
CA HIS A 209 -0.45 -12.07 21.64
C HIS A 209 -0.04 -12.03 20.17
N VAL A 210 -0.60 -12.92 19.37
CA VAL A 210 -0.41 -12.98 17.91
C VAL A 210 -1.72 -12.60 17.25
N ILE A 211 -1.65 -11.64 16.34
CA ILE A 211 -2.79 -11.21 15.51
C ILE A 211 -2.45 -11.48 14.06
N VAL A 212 -3.41 -12.05 13.34
CA VAL A 212 -3.30 -12.32 11.91
C VAL A 212 -4.06 -11.24 11.15
N MET A 213 -3.38 -10.55 10.25
CA MET A 213 -3.98 -9.58 9.35
C MET A 213 -3.92 -10.13 7.92
N GLY A 214 -5.06 -10.30 7.29
CA GLY A 214 -5.15 -10.68 5.88
C GLY A 214 -5.46 -9.48 5.01
N ALA A 215 -4.93 -9.43 3.82
CA ALA A 215 -5.23 -8.42 2.82
C ALA A 215 -5.73 -9.04 1.53
N THR A 216 -6.76 -8.46 0.94
CA THR A 216 -7.31 -8.90 -0.34
C THR A 216 -7.90 -7.74 -1.12
N ASN A 217 -7.80 -7.82 -2.45
CA ASN A 217 -8.53 -6.92 -3.34
C ASN A 217 -9.96 -7.43 -3.62
N ARG A 218 -10.23 -8.70 -3.34
CA ARG A 218 -11.48 -9.40 -3.67
C ARG A 218 -12.04 -10.18 -2.49
N PRO A 219 -12.73 -9.53 -1.54
CA PRO A 219 -13.22 -10.19 -0.33
C PRO A 219 -14.21 -11.32 -0.63
N ASN A 220 -14.97 -11.20 -1.72
CA ASN A 220 -15.94 -12.21 -2.15
C ASN A 220 -15.31 -13.47 -2.77
N SER A 221 -14.01 -13.45 -3.04
CA SER A 221 -13.27 -14.59 -3.59
C SER A 221 -12.68 -15.51 -2.53
N ILE A 222 -12.71 -15.11 -1.26
CA ILE A 222 -12.15 -15.86 -0.14
C ILE A 222 -13.09 -16.98 0.31
N ASP A 223 -12.53 -18.12 0.73
CA ASP A 223 -13.29 -19.21 1.33
C ASP A 223 -14.10 -18.70 2.55
N PRO A 224 -15.42 -18.89 2.57
CA PRO A 224 -16.25 -18.46 3.69
C PRO A 224 -15.85 -19.02 5.05
N ALA A 225 -15.14 -20.14 5.07
CA ALA A 225 -14.65 -20.75 6.31
C ALA A 225 -13.62 -19.86 7.03
N LEU A 226 -12.85 -19.05 6.30
CA LEU A 226 -11.91 -18.07 6.88
C LEU A 226 -12.62 -16.86 7.51
N ARG A 227 -13.81 -16.51 7.02
CA ARG A 227 -14.58 -15.34 7.47
C ARG A 227 -15.52 -15.66 8.63
N ARG A 228 -15.25 -16.72 9.37
CA ARG A 228 -16.04 -17.15 10.54
C ARG A 228 -15.48 -16.59 11.84
N PHE A 229 -16.32 -16.60 12.87
CA PHE A 229 -15.93 -16.23 14.22
C PHE A 229 -14.70 -17.03 14.72
N GLY A 230 -13.75 -16.33 15.34
CA GLY A 230 -12.49 -16.90 15.80
C GLY A 230 -11.37 -16.97 14.73
N ARG A 231 -11.67 -16.57 13.51
CA ARG A 231 -10.71 -16.47 12.39
C ARG A 231 -10.66 -15.02 11.91
N PHE A 232 -10.88 -14.73 10.63
CA PHE A 232 -11.04 -13.35 10.14
C PHE A 232 -12.50 -12.89 10.38
N ASP A 233 -12.84 -12.61 11.60
CA ASP A 233 -14.18 -12.22 12.02
C ASP A 233 -14.43 -10.70 11.96
N ARG A 234 -13.36 -9.93 11.80
CA ARG A 234 -13.40 -8.46 11.60
C ARG A 234 -12.91 -8.11 10.22
N GLU A 235 -13.69 -7.33 9.52
CA GLU A 235 -13.39 -6.85 8.17
C GLU A 235 -13.35 -5.33 8.16
N ILE A 236 -12.32 -4.77 7.54
CA ILE A 236 -12.11 -3.33 7.44
C ILE A 236 -11.95 -2.96 5.98
N ASP A 237 -12.82 -2.08 5.51
CA ASP A 237 -12.80 -1.56 4.15
C ASP A 237 -11.77 -0.43 4.03
N ILE A 238 -10.70 -0.70 3.29
CA ILE A 238 -9.73 0.30 2.86
C ILE A 238 -10.12 0.73 1.45
N GLY A 239 -11.14 1.54 1.36
CA GLY A 239 -11.68 2.02 0.10
C GLY A 239 -10.80 3.06 -0.61
N VAL A 240 -11.34 3.59 -1.70
CA VAL A 240 -10.74 4.74 -2.40
C VAL A 240 -10.84 5.97 -1.49
N PRO A 241 -9.76 6.73 -1.27
CA PRO A 241 -9.80 7.90 -0.41
C PRO A 241 -10.71 9.00 -0.99
N ASP A 242 -11.36 9.74 -0.10
CA ASP A 242 -12.10 10.96 -0.44
C ASP A 242 -11.15 12.13 -0.73
N GLU A 243 -11.69 13.30 -1.02
CA GLU A 243 -10.90 14.49 -1.32
C GLU A 243 -9.92 14.86 -0.18
N ILE A 244 -10.40 14.82 1.05
CA ILE A 244 -9.58 15.12 2.24
C ILE A 244 -8.50 14.05 2.43
N GLY A 245 -8.86 12.79 2.24
CA GLY A 245 -7.92 11.67 2.29
C GLY A 245 -6.86 11.75 1.21
N ARG A 246 -7.22 12.12 -0.01
CA ARG A 246 -6.25 12.34 -1.09
C ARG A 246 -5.28 13.48 -0.78
N LEU A 247 -5.77 14.56 -0.19
CA LEU A 247 -4.91 15.67 0.24
C LEU A 247 -3.89 15.21 1.30
N GLU A 248 -4.30 14.43 2.27
CA GLU A 248 -3.40 13.83 3.27
C GLU A 248 -2.32 12.97 2.62
N VAL A 249 -2.70 12.10 1.69
CA VAL A 249 -1.75 11.23 0.95
C VAL A 249 -0.78 12.06 0.10
N LEU A 250 -1.27 13.08 -0.59
CA LEU A 250 -0.42 14.00 -1.36
C LEU A 250 0.59 14.74 -0.47
N ARG A 251 0.18 15.21 0.69
CA ARG A 251 1.09 15.84 1.66
C ARG A 251 2.18 14.90 2.14
N ILE A 252 1.84 13.64 2.38
CA ILE A 252 2.82 12.63 2.79
C ILE A 252 3.84 12.38 1.68
N HIS A 253 3.40 12.18 0.44
CA HIS A 253 4.30 11.91 -0.68
C HIS A 253 5.12 13.12 -1.14
N THR A 254 4.66 14.33 -0.87
CA THR A 254 5.36 15.58 -1.21
C THR A 254 6.19 16.14 -0.07
N LYS A 255 6.18 15.52 1.10
CA LYS A 255 6.88 15.98 2.31
C LYS A 255 8.37 16.26 2.09
N ASN A 256 9.04 15.37 1.35
CA ASN A 256 10.47 15.46 1.06
C ASN A 256 10.77 16.05 -0.32
N MET A 257 9.75 16.46 -1.06
CA MET A 257 9.89 17.08 -2.37
C MET A 257 10.05 18.58 -2.22
N LYS A 258 10.92 19.15 -3.05
CA LYS A 258 11.04 20.60 -3.18
C LYS A 258 9.94 21.11 -4.09
N LEU A 259 8.89 21.66 -3.51
CA LEU A 259 7.74 22.22 -4.22
C LEU A 259 7.94 23.72 -4.45
N ALA A 260 7.49 24.22 -5.60
CA ALA A 260 7.37 25.64 -5.85
C ALA A 260 6.20 26.25 -5.07
N GLU A 261 6.19 27.54 -4.88
CA GLU A 261 5.13 28.24 -4.12
C GLU A 261 3.76 28.22 -4.82
N ASP A 262 3.74 28.00 -6.15
CA ASP A 262 2.52 27.96 -6.96
C ASP A 262 1.76 26.61 -6.87
N VAL A 263 2.34 25.59 -6.22
CA VAL A 263 1.73 24.25 -6.08
C VAL A 263 0.55 24.29 -5.12
N ASP A 264 -0.64 24.00 -5.63
CA ASP A 264 -1.88 23.87 -4.88
C ASP A 264 -2.30 22.41 -4.76
N LEU A 265 -1.92 21.76 -3.66
CA LEU A 265 -2.25 20.36 -3.38
C LEU A 265 -3.76 20.15 -3.17
N GLU A 266 -4.48 21.13 -2.69
CA GLU A 266 -5.94 21.05 -2.52
C GLU A 266 -6.65 20.94 -3.88
N ARG A 267 -6.20 21.72 -4.86
CA ARG A 267 -6.70 21.62 -6.24
C ARG A 267 -6.39 20.26 -6.85
N ILE A 268 -5.17 19.78 -6.66
CA ILE A 268 -4.75 18.46 -7.16
C ILE A 268 -5.60 17.36 -6.52
N SER A 269 -5.93 17.47 -5.24
CA SER A 269 -6.79 16.49 -4.56
C SER A 269 -8.21 16.45 -5.13
N LYS A 270 -8.75 17.59 -5.58
CA LYS A 270 -10.04 17.66 -6.28
C LYS A 270 -10.01 17.02 -7.66
N ASP A 271 -8.91 17.21 -8.38
CA ASP A 271 -8.73 16.75 -9.76
C ASP A 271 -8.34 15.25 -9.84
N THR A 272 -8.05 14.60 -8.72
CA THR A 272 -7.64 13.18 -8.64
C THR A 272 -8.74 12.23 -8.18
N HIS A 273 -9.96 12.47 -8.59
CA HIS A 273 -11.09 11.61 -8.23
C HIS A 273 -10.85 10.15 -8.63
N GLY A 274 -11.10 9.23 -7.72
CA GLY A 274 -10.91 7.79 -7.95
C GLY A 274 -9.47 7.29 -7.84
N TYR A 275 -8.51 8.14 -7.50
CA TYR A 275 -7.13 7.75 -7.27
C TYR A 275 -6.97 7.07 -5.91
N VAL A 276 -6.27 5.94 -5.90
CA VAL A 276 -5.80 5.26 -4.68
C VAL A 276 -4.44 5.81 -4.25
N GLY A 277 -3.95 5.43 -3.07
CA GLY A 277 -2.69 5.92 -2.56
C GLY A 277 -1.49 5.68 -3.50
N ALA A 278 -1.41 4.51 -4.13
CA ALA A 278 -0.38 4.21 -5.11
C ALA A 278 -0.44 5.09 -6.37
N ASP A 279 -1.63 5.44 -6.81
CA ASP A 279 -1.83 6.35 -7.95
C ASP A 279 -1.35 7.77 -7.62
N LEU A 280 -1.62 8.24 -6.42
CA LEU A 280 -1.18 9.54 -5.93
C LEU A 280 0.35 9.59 -5.76
N ALA A 281 0.95 8.51 -5.26
CA ALA A 281 2.40 8.38 -5.20
C ALA A 281 3.05 8.42 -6.59
N ALA A 282 2.47 7.69 -7.54
CA ALA A 282 2.90 7.69 -8.93
C ALA A 282 2.76 9.07 -9.59
N LEU A 283 1.69 9.80 -9.29
CA LEU A 283 1.47 11.17 -9.75
C LEU A 283 2.56 12.11 -9.24
N CYS A 284 2.88 12.06 -7.96
CA CYS A 284 3.95 12.87 -7.36
C CYS A 284 5.32 12.54 -7.98
N THR A 285 5.60 11.27 -8.19
CA THR A 285 6.84 10.80 -8.84
C THR A 285 6.91 11.30 -10.29
N GLU A 286 5.83 11.21 -11.05
CA GLU A 286 5.79 11.68 -12.42
C GLU A 286 5.97 13.22 -12.52
N ALA A 287 5.37 13.97 -11.61
CA ALA A 287 5.58 15.42 -11.53
C ALA A 287 7.06 15.76 -11.24
N ALA A 288 7.70 15.03 -10.35
CA ALA A 288 9.13 15.17 -10.08
C ALA A 288 9.99 14.82 -11.31
N LEU A 289 9.66 13.76 -12.03
CA LEU A 289 10.33 13.37 -13.26
C LEU A 289 10.15 14.41 -14.38
N GLN A 290 9.00 15.06 -14.49
CA GLN A 290 8.78 16.16 -15.42
C GLN A 290 9.71 17.35 -15.10
N CYS A 291 9.88 17.68 -13.83
CA CYS A 291 10.84 18.70 -13.40
C CYS A 291 12.27 18.36 -13.81
N ILE A 292 12.68 17.10 -13.64
CA ILE A 292 14.01 16.63 -14.03
C ILE A 292 14.19 16.68 -15.56
N ARG A 293 13.20 16.24 -16.33
CA ARG A 293 13.24 16.26 -17.81
C ARG A 293 13.41 17.66 -18.38
N GLU A 294 12.75 18.64 -17.76
CA GLU A 294 12.91 20.05 -18.15
C GLU A 294 14.35 20.57 -18.00
N LYS A 295 15.09 20.02 -17.05
CA LYS A 295 16.48 20.40 -16.76
C LYS A 295 17.52 19.49 -17.40
N MET A 296 17.11 18.43 -18.12
CA MET A 296 18.04 17.47 -18.72
C MET A 296 18.98 18.08 -19.72
N ASP A 297 18.55 19.08 -20.49
CA ASP A 297 19.38 19.77 -21.50
C ASP A 297 20.53 20.59 -20.88
N VAL A 298 20.38 20.92 -19.58
CA VAL A 298 21.39 21.71 -18.83
C VAL A 298 22.29 20.81 -17.99
N ILE A 299 21.89 19.55 -17.76
CA ILE A 299 22.66 18.56 -16.98
C ILE A 299 23.57 17.80 -17.92
N ASP A 300 24.89 17.85 -17.66
CA ASP A 300 25.87 17.00 -18.34
C ASP A 300 25.83 15.60 -17.71
N LEU A 301 25.34 14.62 -18.47
CA LEU A 301 25.24 13.22 -18.04
C LEU A 301 26.58 12.49 -17.95
N GLU A 302 27.63 13.06 -18.57
CA GLU A 302 28.98 12.48 -18.52
C GLU A 302 29.75 12.93 -17.27
N ASP A 303 29.29 13.96 -16.58
CA ASP A 303 29.90 14.48 -15.38
C ASP A 303 29.20 13.94 -14.12
N ASP A 304 29.98 13.34 -13.22
CA ASP A 304 29.44 12.81 -11.94
C ASP A 304 29.04 13.93 -10.97
N SER A 305 29.38 15.17 -11.24
CA SER A 305 29.02 16.34 -10.45
C SER A 305 27.99 17.21 -11.16
N ILE A 306 26.88 17.48 -10.48
CA ILE A 306 25.84 18.39 -10.93
C ILE A 306 26.10 19.77 -10.34
N ASP A 307 25.99 20.83 -11.17
CA ASP A 307 26.19 22.21 -10.75
C ASP A 307 25.20 22.57 -9.61
N ALA A 308 25.71 23.17 -8.55
CA ALA A 308 24.92 23.54 -7.38
C ALA A 308 23.82 24.58 -7.71
N GLU A 309 24.04 25.45 -8.71
CA GLU A 309 23.02 26.39 -9.16
C GLU A 309 21.82 25.69 -9.79
N ILE A 310 22.05 24.62 -10.57
CA ILE A 310 20.99 23.81 -11.18
C ILE A 310 20.20 23.10 -10.09
N LEU A 311 20.87 22.46 -9.13
CA LEU A 311 20.20 21.79 -8.01
C LEU A 311 19.37 22.73 -7.16
N ASN A 312 19.86 23.95 -6.92
CA ASN A 312 19.15 24.95 -6.13
C ASN A 312 17.95 25.56 -6.87
N SER A 313 17.98 25.60 -8.19
CA SER A 313 16.88 26.13 -9.03
C SER A 313 15.77 25.10 -9.27
N MET A 314 16.01 23.81 -9.02
CA MET A 314 15.01 22.78 -9.24
C MET A 314 13.91 22.82 -8.17
N ALA A 315 12.68 22.98 -8.62
CA ALA A 315 11.50 22.85 -7.80
C ALA A 315 10.33 22.33 -8.66
N VAL A 316 9.52 21.45 -8.10
CA VAL A 316 8.34 20.94 -8.80
C VAL A 316 7.25 22.00 -8.77
N THR A 317 6.79 22.38 -9.96
CA THR A 317 5.78 23.44 -10.15
C THR A 317 4.38 22.84 -10.33
N ASN A 318 3.36 23.69 -10.23
CA ASN A 318 1.98 23.29 -10.51
C ASN A 318 1.78 22.81 -11.95
N GLU A 319 2.53 23.34 -12.90
CA GLU A 319 2.52 22.90 -14.30
C GLU A 319 3.03 21.46 -14.46
N HIS A 320 4.07 21.06 -13.71
CA HIS A 320 4.56 19.68 -13.68
C HIS A 320 3.48 18.71 -13.20
N PHE A 321 2.73 19.06 -12.15
CA PHE A 321 1.59 18.28 -11.68
C PHE A 321 0.46 18.23 -12.70
N HIS A 322 0.18 19.32 -13.37
CA HIS A 322 -0.86 19.37 -14.40
C HIS A 322 -0.51 18.47 -15.60
N THR A 323 0.73 18.47 -16.05
CA THR A 323 1.23 17.57 -17.10
C THR A 323 1.17 16.11 -16.66
N ALA A 324 1.55 15.83 -15.42
CA ALA A 324 1.47 14.49 -14.84
C ALA A 324 0.03 13.98 -14.75
N LEU A 325 -0.93 14.84 -14.37
CA LEU A 325 -2.36 14.52 -14.36
C LEU A 325 -2.90 14.15 -15.74
N GLY A 326 -2.49 14.87 -16.78
CA GLY A 326 -2.88 14.57 -18.16
C GLY A 326 -2.44 13.19 -18.66
N ASN A 327 -1.35 12.67 -18.08
CA ASN A 327 -0.77 11.38 -18.46
C ASN A 327 -1.15 10.23 -17.50
N SER A 328 -1.84 10.51 -16.41
CA SER A 328 -2.20 9.51 -15.40
C SER A 328 -3.66 9.10 -15.47
N ASN A 329 -3.91 7.82 -15.19
CA ASN A 329 -5.26 7.27 -15.07
C ASN A 329 -5.40 6.54 -13.74
N PRO A 330 -6.56 6.67 -13.06
CA PRO A 330 -6.78 5.97 -11.80
C PRO A 330 -6.82 4.45 -11.99
N SER A 331 -6.07 3.72 -11.20
CA SER A 331 -5.96 2.25 -11.30
C SER A 331 -7.26 1.53 -10.93
N ALA A 332 -8.04 2.09 -10.02
CA ALA A 332 -9.33 1.54 -9.62
C ALA A 332 -10.37 1.53 -10.77
N LEU A 333 -10.20 2.37 -11.77
CA LEU A 333 -11.09 2.47 -12.94
C LEU A 333 -10.53 1.75 -14.19
N ARG A 334 -9.33 1.17 -14.12
CA ARG A 334 -8.73 0.45 -15.27
C ARG A 334 -9.49 -0.80 -15.68
N GLU A 335 -10.21 -1.43 -14.76
CA GLU A 335 -11.05 -2.59 -15.04
C GLU A 335 -12.40 -2.20 -15.71
N THR A 336 -12.81 -0.96 -15.54
CA THR A 336 -13.92 -0.36 -16.27
C THR A 336 -13.33 0.55 -17.35
N VAL A 337 -13.52 0.20 -18.60
CA VAL A 337 -13.09 1.06 -19.71
C VAL A 337 -13.92 2.34 -19.64
N VAL A 338 -13.35 3.36 -18.97
CA VAL A 338 -13.94 4.70 -18.96
C VAL A 338 -13.36 5.43 -20.17
N GLU A 339 -14.01 5.25 -21.30
CA GLU A 339 -13.78 6.11 -22.45
C GLU A 339 -14.72 7.30 -22.34
N VAL A 340 -14.18 8.50 -22.42
CA VAL A 340 -15.00 9.68 -22.67
C VAL A 340 -15.45 9.58 -24.14
N PRO A 341 -16.76 9.40 -24.40
CA PRO A 341 -17.22 9.21 -25.77
C PRO A 341 -17.01 10.51 -26.55
N ASN A 342 -16.45 10.41 -27.75
CA ASN A 342 -16.26 11.56 -28.61
C ASN A 342 -17.53 11.81 -29.45
N VAL A 343 -18.65 12.05 -28.77
CA VAL A 343 -19.94 12.35 -29.37
C VAL A 343 -20.47 13.65 -28.78
N SER A 344 -20.73 14.64 -29.64
CA SER A 344 -21.29 15.91 -29.22
C SER A 344 -22.81 15.96 -29.48
N TRP A 345 -23.51 16.93 -28.88
CA TRP A 345 -24.93 17.19 -29.14
C TRP A 345 -25.21 17.50 -30.60
N ASN A 346 -24.23 18.05 -31.32
CA ASN A 346 -24.35 18.37 -32.75
C ASN A 346 -24.37 17.13 -33.66
N ASP A 347 -23.87 16.00 -33.17
CA ASP A 347 -23.87 14.74 -33.90
C ASP A 347 -25.22 14.04 -33.88
N ILE A 348 -26.16 14.57 -33.09
CA ILE A 348 -27.52 14.03 -32.96
C ILE A 348 -28.48 14.96 -33.69
N GLY A 349 -29.08 14.44 -34.73
CA GLY A 349 -30.11 15.16 -35.51
C GLY A 349 -31.50 15.01 -34.90
N GLY A 350 -32.27 16.11 -34.80
CA GLY A 350 -33.59 16.10 -34.21
C GLY A 350 -33.68 15.90 -32.73
N LEU A 351 -34.81 15.44 -32.21
CA LEU A 351 -35.02 15.14 -30.77
C LEU A 351 -34.76 16.34 -29.83
N GLU A 352 -35.05 17.55 -30.25
CA GLU A 352 -34.74 18.77 -29.49
C GLU A 352 -35.37 18.78 -28.09
N ASN A 353 -36.59 18.25 -27.97
CA ASN A 353 -37.25 18.13 -26.67
C ASN A 353 -36.56 17.15 -25.74
N VAL A 354 -36.11 16.02 -26.27
CA VAL A 354 -35.40 14.98 -25.52
C VAL A 354 -34.01 15.47 -25.08
N LYS A 355 -33.30 16.19 -25.95
CA LYS A 355 -32.02 16.83 -25.62
C LYS A 355 -32.17 17.78 -24.46
N ARG A 356 -33.18 18.65 -24.50
CA ARG A 356 -33.45 19.63 -23.44
C ARG A 356 -33.83 18.96 -22.13
N GLU A 357 -34.72 17.95 -22.15
CA GLU A 357 -35.07 17.20 -20.95
C GLU A 357 -33.84 16.49 -20.32
N LEU A 358 -32.94 15.95 -21.12
CA LEU A 358 -31.72 15.35 -20.65
C LEU A 358 -30.73 16.37 -20.02
N GLN A 359 -30.60 17.51 -20.67
CA GLN A 359 -29.77 18.62 -20.12
C GLN A 359 -30.31 19.09 -18.78
N GLU A 360 -31.60 19.30 -18.67
CA GLU A 360 -32.24 19.75 -17.41
C GLU A 360 -32.18 18.70 -16.32
N THR A 361 -32.30 17.41 -16.67
CA THR A 361 -32.38 16.32 -15.69
C THR A 361 -31.01 15.81 -15.23
N VAL A 362 -30.03 15.78 -16.13
CA VAL A 362 -28.71 15.16 -15.88
C VAL A 362 -27.59 16.18 -15.83
N GLN A 363 -27.50 17.06 -16.83
CA GLN A 363 -26.38 17.98 -16.98
C GLN A 363 -26.42 19.12 -15.93
N TYR A 364 -27.53 19.81 -15.79
CA TYR A 364 -27.64 20.96 -14.88
C TYR A 364 -27.40 20.61 -13.41
N PRO A 365 -27.89 19.48 -12.86
CA PRO A 365 -27.59 19.11 -11.50
C PRO A 365 -26.09 18.83 -11.24
N VAL A 366 -25.36 18.40 -12.28
CA VAL A 366 -23.92 18.15 -12.20
C VAL A 366 -23.11 19.46 -12.31
N GLU A 367 -23.51 20.33 -13.22
CA GLU A 367 -22.82 21.61 -13.44
C GLU A 367 -23.13 22.65 -12.35
N HIS A 368 -24.33 22.62 -11.78
CA HIS A 368 -24.82 23.60 -10.81
C HIS A 368 -25.39 22.96 -9.53
N PRO A 369 -24.61 22.14 -8.80
CA PRO A 369 -25.12 21.43 -7.62
C PRO A 369 -25.61 22.36 -6.51
N ALA A 370 -24.95 23.50 -6.33
CA ALA A 370 -25.30 24.47 -5.30
C ALA A 370 -26.70 25.10 -5.50
N GLU A 371 -27.12 25.30 -6.72
CA GLU A 371 -28.44 25.86 -7.04
C GLU A 371 -29.56 24.89 -6.67
N PHE A 372 -29.34 23.59 -6.90
CA PHE A 372 -30.28 22.54 -6.51
C PHE A 372 -30.43 22.38 -5.00
N GLU A 373 -29.34 22.55 -4.25
CA GLU A 373 -29.38 22.55 -2.78
C GLU A 373 -30.16 23.76 -2.22
N ILE A 374 -29.96 24.94 -2.79
CA ILE A 374 -30.67 26.15 -2.38
C ILE A 374 -32.17 26.02 -2.58
N ILE A 375 -32.61 25.44 -3.69
CA ILE A 375 -34.02 25.21 -4.02
C ILE A 375 -34.60 24.02 -3.24
N GLY A 376 -33.76 23.17 -2.62
CA GLY A 376 -34.19 21.97 -1.90
C GLY A 376 -34.67 20.84 -2.80
N MET A 377 -34.27 20.85 -4.06
CA MET A 377 -34.59 19.79 -5.03
C MET A 377 -33.51 18.72 -5.04
N SER A 378 -33.89 17.46 -4.85
CA SER A 378 -32.97 16.34 -5.06
C SER A 378 -32.94 15.97 -6.55
N PRO A 379 -31.73 15.90 -7.17
CA PRO A 379 -31.60 15.51 -8.58
C PRO A 379 -32.06 14.07 -8.82
N SER A 380 -32.56 13.82 -10.02
CA SER A 380 -32.93 12.47 -10.45
C SER A 380 -31.72 11.56 -10.51
N LYS A 381 -31.83 10.35 -9.95
CA LYS A 381 -30.74 9.36 -9.91
C LYS A 381 -30.72 8.40 -11.10
N GLY A 382 -31.76 8.43 -11.93
CA GLY A 382 -31.85 7.51 -13.05
C GLY A 382 -32.80 8.01 -14.15
N VAL A 383 -32.43 7.76 -15.41
CA VAL A 383 -33.20 8.06 -16.58
C VAL A 383 -33.31 6.82 -17.45
N LEU A 384 -34.52 6.46 -17.86
CA LEU A 384 -34.76 5.32 -18.74
C LEU A 384 -35.03 5.80 -20.17
N PHE A 385 -34.17 5.39 -21.10
CA PHE A 385 -34.43 5.59 -22.53
C PHE A 385 -35.23 4.44 -23.10
N TYR A 386 -36.36 4.74 -23.74
CA TYR A 386 -37.17 3.75 -24.43
C TYR A 386 -37.52 4.20 -25.83
N GLY A 387 -37.73 3.27 -26.71
CA GLY A 387 -38.07 3.52 -28.11
C GLY A 387 -37.62 2.38 -29.02
N PRO A 388 -37.97 2.45 -30.32
CA PRO A 388 -37.57 1.43 -31.29
C PRO A 388 -36.06 1.35 -31.47
N PRO A 389 -35.50 0.22 -31.95
CA PRO A 389 -34.10 0.11 -32.26
C PRO A 389 -33.66 1.10 -33.33
N GLY A 390 -32.47 1.67 -33.23
CA GLY A 390 -31.93 2.62 -34.20
C GLY A 390 -32.34 4.08 -34.00
N CYS A 391 -33.09 4.43 -32.95
CA CYS A 391 -33.51 5.81 -32.69
C CYS A 391 -32.47 6.68 -31.91
N GLY A 392 -31.27 6.19 -31.73
CA GLY A 392 -30.17 6.99 -31.16
C GLY A 392 -30.07 6.99 -29.63
N LYS A 393 -30.68 6.05 -28.90
CA LYS A 393 -30.61 5.97 -27.43
C LYS A 393 -29.20 5.92 -26.91
N THR A 394 -28.36 5.06 -27.47
CA THR A 394 -26.95 4.93 -27.10
C THR A 394 -26.14 6.19 -27.44
N LEU A 395 -26.46 6.82 -28.57
CA LEU A 395 -25.80 8.04 -29.02
C LEU A 395 -26.12 9.22 -28.09
N LEU A 396 -27.36 9.34 -27.63
CA LEU A 396 -27.81 10.32 -26.63
C LEU A 396 -27.06 10.12 -25.27
N ALA A 397 -26.93 8.87 -24.82
CA ALA A 397 -26.21 8.55 -23.61
C ALA A 397 -24.72 8.93 -23.71
N LYS A 398 -24.11 8.71 -24.87
CA LYS A 398 -22.73 9.12 -25.14
C LYS A 398 -22.56 10.63 -25.19
N ALA A 399 -23.50 11.34 -25.75
CA ALA A 399 -23.46 12.80 -25.85
C ALA A 399 -23.60 13.49 -24.47
N ILE A 400 -24.47 12.97 -23.61
CA ILE A 400 -24.64 13.52 -22.25
C ILE A 400 -23.42 13.23 -21.36
N ALA A 401 -22.67 12.16 -21.64
CA ALA A 401 -21.47 11.78 -20.91
C ALA A 401 -20.21 12.56 -21.34
N ASN A 402 -20.22 13.18 -22.50
CA ASN A 402 -19.13 14.00 -23.04
C ASN A 402 -19.22 15.44 -22.52
#